data_c30a3728f58b7d0346451a9181015429
#
_entry.id   c30a3728f58b7d0346451a9181015429
#
_cell.length_a   1.000
_cell.length_b   1.000
_cell.length_c   1.000
_cell.angle_alpha   90.00
_cell.angle_beta   90.00
_cell.angle_gamma   90.00
#
_symmetry.space_group_name_H-M   'P 1'
#
loop_
_entity.id
_entity.type
_entity.pdbx_description
1 polymer ?
#
loop_
_entity_poly.entity_id
_entity_poly.type
_entity_poly.pdbx_seq_one_letter_code
_entity_poly.pdbx_strand_id
1 'polypeptide(L)'
;MKKTLSLTATIAILAVSSIGYANAGDVAKGKKVFNKCKACHTLIAGKHRIGPSLAGVFGRTAGSAKKYKFSKAMKKAGAGGLVWDEKTMAAYLMKPRKYIKGTKMTFAGLKKPVQIENLMAFLKEATK
;
A
#
# COMPACT_ATOMS: atom_id res chain seq x y z
N MET A 1 -14.41 -39.57 -63.16
CA MET A 1 -15.00 -38.51 -62.28
C MET A 1 -14.11 -38.34 -61.08
N LYS A 2 -13.25 -37.32 -61.05
CA LYS A 2 -12.35 -37.02 -59.94
C LYS A 2 -13.02 -35.97 -59.06
N LYS A 3 -13.43 -36.34 -57.84
CA LYS A 3 -13.94 -35.37 -56.84
C LYS A 3 -12.77 -34.74 -56.10
N THR A 4 -12.55 -33.48 -56.35
CA THR A 4 -11.58 -32.67 -55.61
C THR A 4 -12.22 -32.21 -54.30
N LEU A 5 -11.65 -32.68 -53.18
CA LEU A 5 -12.06 -32.28 -51.83
C LEU A 5 -11.33 -30.99 -51.49
N SER A 6 -12.05 -29.88 -51.43
CA SER A 6 -11.46 -28.58 -51.05
C SER A 6 -11.43 -28.52 -49.49
N LEU A 7 -10.24 -28.49 -48.94
CA LEU A 7 -10.00 -28.36 -47.50
C LEU A 7 -9.90 -26.87 -47.17
N THR A 8 -10.96 -26.28 -46.63
CA THR A 8 -10.94 -24.91 -46.12
C THR A 8 -10.34 -24.91 -44.73
N ALA A 9 -9.12 -24.44 -44.58
CA ALA A 9 -8.49 -24.26 -43.29
C ALA A 9 -9.03 -22.97 -42.64
N THR A 10 -9.79 -23.14 -41.57
CA THR A 10 -10.28 -22.06 -40.73
C THR A 10 -9.17 -21.66 -39.74
N ILE A 11 -8.55 -20.51 -39.98
CA ILE A 11 -7.57 -19.94 -39.06
C ILE A 11 -8.32 -19.29 -37.89
N ALA A 12 -8.29 -19.89 -36.73
CA ALA A 12 -8.78 -19.30 -35.50
C ALA A 12 -7.76 -18.24 -35.00
N ILE A 13 -8.12 -16.98 -35.11
CA ILE A 13 -7.34 -15.87 -34.53
C ILE A 13 -7.60 -15.87 -33.03
N LEU A 14 -6.66 -16.36 -32.25
CA LEU A 14 -6.65 -16.19 -30.79
C LEU A 14 -6.36 -14.73 -30.46
N ALA A 15 -7.41 -14.01 -30.06
CA ALA A 15 -7.24 -12.67 -29.49
C ALA A 15 -6.52 -12.79 -28.16
N VAL A 16 -5.23 -12.44 -28.15
CA VAL A 16 -4.45 -12.29 -26.91
C VAL A 16 -4.94 -11.01 -26.23
N SER A 17 -5.83 -11.18 -25.25
CA SER A 17 -6.21 -10.08 -24.35
C SER A 17 -4.98 -9.68 -23.56
N SER A 18 -4.37 -8.54 -23.88
CA SER A 18 -3.35 -7.92 -23.07
C SER A 18 -3.97 -7.53 -21.72
N ILE A 19 -3.74 -8.36 -20.71
CA ILE A 19 -4.04 -8.03 -19.33
C ILE A 19 -3.12 -6.85 -19.00
N GLY A 20 -3.69 -5.65 -18.95
CA GLY A 20 -2.98 -4.46 -18.50
C GLY A 20 -2.47 -4.71 -17.08
N TYR A 21 -1.17 -4.86 -16.93
CA TYR A 21 -0.54 -4.88 -15.62
C TYR A 21 -0.80 -3.52 -15.00
N ALA A 22 -1.67 -3.46 -13.97
CA ALA A 22 -1.72 -2.32 -13.07
C ALA A 22 -0.27 -2.08 -12.59
N ASN A 23 0.26 -0.87 -12.82
CA ASN A 23 1.63 -0.52 -12.45
C ASN A 23 1.83 -0.82 -10.96
N ALA A 24 2.47 -1.95 -10.66
CA ALA A 24 3.00 -2.20 -9.35
C ALA A 24 4.03 -1.09 -9.07
N GLY A 25 3.87 -0.33 -7.98
CA GLY A 25 4.77 0.76 -7.65
C GLY A 25 6.23 0.32 -7.62
N ASP A 26 7.12 1.25 -7.85
CA ASP A 26 8.58 1.04 -7.89
C ASP A 26 9.13 1.04 -6.46
N VAL A 27 9.68 -0.09 -6.02
CA VAL A 27 10.24 -0.29 -4.67
C VAL A 27 11.42 0.66 -4.40
N ALA A 28 12.32 0.88 -5.36
CA ALA A 28 13.47 1.77 -5.18
C ALA A 28 13.03 3.24 -5.05
N LYS A 29 12.05 3.65 -5.83
CA LYS A 29 11.44 4.99 -5.69
C LYS A 29 10.66 5.09 -4.37
N GLY A 30 9.97 4.02 -3.96
CA GLY A 30 9.29 3.94 -2.68
C GLY A 30 10.22 4.12 -1.49
N LYS A 31 11.40 3.50 -1.53
CA LYS A 31 12.46 3.71 -0.54
C LYS A 31 12.89 5.19 -0.45
N LYS A 32 12.98 5.90 -1.58
CA LYS A 32 13.26 7.35 -1.58
C LYS A 32 12.12 8.15 -0.95
N VAL A 33 10.86 7.79 -1.22
CA VAL A 33 9.69 8.42 -0.56
C VAL A 33 9.72 8.16 0.95
N PHE A 34 10.09 6.95 1.40
CA PHE A 34 10.20 6.58 2.80
C PHE A 34 11.19 7.44 3.60
N ASN A 35 12.11 8.13 2.95
CA ASN A 35 12.99 9.10 3.62
C ASN A 35 12.22 10.18 4.39
N LYS A 36 10.99 10.47 3.99
CA LYS A 36 10.09 11.41 4.70
C LYS A 36 9.49 10.81 5.99
N CYS A 37 9.59 9.51 6.17
CA CYS A 37 8.96 8.75 7.27
C CYS A 37 9.98 8.30 8.32
N LYS A 38 11.24 8.04 7.90
CA LYS A 38 12.27 7.41 8.73
C LYS A 38 12.71 8.21 9.94
N ALA A 39 12.49 9.54 9.96
CA ALA A 39 12.76 10.36 11.12
C ALA A 39 11.90 9.96 12.32
N CYS A 40 10.66 9.55 12.05
CA CYS A 40 9.66 9.22 13.06
C CYS A 40 9.38 7.71 13.17
N HIS A 41 9.61 6.94 12.14
CA HIS A 41 9.30 5.50 12.10
C HIS A 41 10.53 4.64 11.87
N THR A 42 10.51 3.43 12.44
CA THR A 42 11.46 2.36 12.13
C THR A 42 10.77 1.22 11.38
N LEU A 43 11.57 0.34 10.81
CA LEU A 43 11.14 -0.94 10.21
C LEU A 43 11.53 -2.13 11.10
N ILE A 44 11.99 -1.86 12.33
CA ILE A 44 12.44 -2.87 13.29
C ILE A 44 11.31 -3.17 14.26
N ALA A 45 10.93 -4.45 14.37
CA ALA A 45 9.85 -4.89 15.26
C ALA A 45 10.08 -4.44 16.71
N GLY A 46 9.04 -3.87 17.31
CA GLY A 46 9.07 -3.41 18.70
C GLY A 46 9.90 -2.16 18.98
N LYS A 47 10.65 -1.65 17.99
CA LYS A 47 11.46 -0.44 18.15
C LYS A 47 10.69 0.79 17.67
N HIS A 48 10.08 1.50 18.59
CA HIS A 48 9.36 2.75 18.31
C HIS A 48 10.29 3.95 18.38
N ARG A 49 9.88 5.02 17.70
CA ARG A 49 10.43 6.37 17.79
C ARG A 49 9.31 7.35 18.12
N ILE A 50 9.32 8.54 17.52
CA ILE A 50 8.19 9.50 17.59
C ILE A 50 6.90 8.83 17.09
N GLY A 51 6.97 8.02 16.04
CA GLY A 51 5.92 7.15 15.54
C GLY A 51 6.15 5.67 15.89
N PRO A 52 5.13 4.82 15.74
CA PRO A 52 5.27 3.39 15.96
C PRO A 52 6.17 2.73 14.91
N SER A 53 6.80 1.60 15.28
CA SER A 53 7.42 0.72 14.29
C SER A 53 6.42 0.30 13.22
N LEU A 54 6.84 0.30 11.97
CA LEU A 54 6.03 -0.15 10.84
C LEU A 54 6.25 -1.64 10.50
N ALA A 55 7.15 -2.34 11.23
CA ALA A 55 7.27 -3.79 11.06
C ALA A 55 5.92 -4.47 11.29
N GLY A 56 5.49 -5.31 10.33
CA GLY A 56 4.20 -6.00 10.39
C GLY A 56 2.97 -5.08 10.34
N VAL A 57 3.09 -3.88 9.77
CA VAL A 57 1.98 -2.91 9.76
C VAL A 57 0.80 -3.35 8.90
N PHE A 58 1.02 -4.01 7.78
CA PHE A 58 -0.07 -4.50 6.95
C PHE A 58 -0.83 -5.64 7.64
N GLY A 59 -2.15 -5.54 7.68
CA GLY A 59 -3.02 -6.45 8.43
C GLY A 59 -3.18 -6.08 9.91
N ARG A 60 -2.46 -5.07 10.41
CA ARG A 60 -2.54 -4.64 11.81
C ARG A 60 -3.70 -3.66 12.04
N THR A 61 -4.47 -3.88 13.10
CA THR A 61 -5.50 -2.93 13.54
C THR A 61 -4.87 -1.58 13.90
N ALA A 62 -5.50 -0.48 13.48
CA ALA A 62 -5.02 0.86 13.80
C ALA A 62 -4.95 1.06 15.32
N GLY A 63 -3.89 1.70 15.79
CA GLY A 63 -3.71 1.99 17.21
C GLY A 63 -3.36 0.79 18.10
N SER A 64 -2.97 -0.36 17.53
CA SER A 64 -2.76 -1.60 18.29
C SER A 64 -1.30 -2.02 18.50
N ALA A 65 -0.31 -1.30 17.95
CA ALA A 65 1.09 -1.65 18.18
C ALA A 65 1.42 -1.63 19.67
N LYS A 66 1.93 -2.77 20.17
CA LYS A 66 2.26 -2.94 21.59
C LYS A 66 3.32 -1.93 22.04
N LYS A 67 3.21 -1.45 23.27
CA LYS A 67 4.17 -0.52 23.91
C LYS A 67 4.31 0.85 23.22
N TYR A 68 3.39 1.22 22.29
CA TYR A 68 3.33 2.55 21.73
C TYR A 68 2.10 3.32 22.19
N LYS A 69 2.26 4.58 22.56
CA LYS A 69 1.16 5.43 23.07
C LYS A 69 0.49 6.18 21.92
N PHE A 70 -0.52 5.57 21.33
CA PHE A 70 -1.35 6.19 20.29
C PHE A 70 -2.25 7.32 20.79
N SER A 71 -2.71 8.18 19.87
CA SER A 71 -3.78 9.12 20.13
C SER A 71 -5.10 8.40 20.45
N LYS A 72 -5.99 9.07 21.18
CA LYS A 72 -7.36 8.56 21.39
C LYS A 72 -8.08 8.33 20.05
N ALA A 73 -7.88 9.24 19.09
CA ALA A 73 -8.48 9.15 17.74
C ALA A 73 -8.01 7.90 16.99
N MET A 74 -6.71 7.58 17.00
CA MET A 74 -6.18 6.38 16.36
C MET A 74 -6.70 5.09 16.99
N LYS A 75 -6.77 5.05 18.34
CA LYS A 75 -7.36 3.91 19.05
C LYS A 75 -8.85 3.74 18.74
N LYS A 76 -9.60 4.84 18.67
CA LYS A 76 -11.02 4.83 18.29
C LYS A 76 -11.21 4.32 16.88
N ALA A 77 -10.36 4.73 15.94
CA ALA A 77 -10.41 4.23 14.55
C ALA A 77 -10.20 2.72 14.49
N GLY A 78 -9.22 2.19 15.22
CA GLY A 78 -9.00 0.74 15.31
C GLY A 78 -10.15 -0.01 15.97
N ALA A 79 -10.72 0.52 17.05
CA ALA A 79 -11.91 -0.05 17.69
C ALA A 79 -13.12 -0.04 16.74
N GLY A 80 -13.20 0.91 15.82
CA GLY A 80 -14.20 0.99 14.74
C GLY A 80 -13.91 0.08 13.55
N GLY A 81 -12.88 -0.77 13.61
CA GLY A 81 -12.55 -1.76 12.58
C GLY A 81 -11.51 -1.32 11.55
N LEU A 82 -10.83 -0.19 11.74
CA LEU A 82 -9.76 0.22 10.82
C LEU A 82 -8.57 -0.73 10.93
N VAL A 83 -8.28 -1.42 9.84
CA VAL A 83 -7.09 -2.25 9.64
C VAL A 83 -6.23 -1.62 8.55
N TRP A 84 -4.92 -1.65 8.72
CA TRP A 84 -3.98 -1.15 7.73
C TRP A 84 -3.81 -2.16 6.60
N ASP A 85 -4.39 -1.86 5.46
CA ASP A 85 -4.14 -2.48 4.18
C ASP A 85 -3.63 -1.42 3.18
N GLU A 86 -3.40 -1.80 1.93
CA GLU A 86 -2.90 -0.85 0.93
C GLU A 86 -3.88 0.32 0.72
N LYS A 87 -5.17 0.06 0.69
CA LYS A 87 -6.21 1.06 0.45
C LYS A 87 -6.32 2.04 1.60
N THR A 88 -6.44 1.56 2.82
CA THR A 88 -6.58 2.38 4.03
C THR A 88 -5.30 3.16 4.32
N MET A 89 -4.14 2.54 4.13
CA MET A 89 -2.84 3.19 4.27
C MET A 89 -2.66 4.30 3.23
N ALA A 90 -2.97 4.05 1.97
CA ALA A 90 -2.89 5.06 0.90
C ALA A 90 -3.82 6.25 1.20
N ALA A 91 -5.06 6.00 1.60
CA ALA A 91 -6.01 7.06 1.96
C ALA A 91 -5.53 7.88 3.17
N TYR A 92 -4.99 7.22 4.20
CA TYR A 92 -4.41 7.90 5.36
C TYR A 92 -3.21 8.75 5.00
N LEU A 93 -2.27 8.23 4.21
CA LEU A 93 -1.04 8.93 3.83
C LEU A 93 -1.27 10.10 2.87
N MET A 94 -2.39 10.11 2.16
CA MET A 94 -2.77 11.24 1.32
C MET A 94 -3.08 12.48 2.17
N LYS A 95 -3.84 12.35 3.24
CA LYS A 95 -4.24 13.44 4.16
C LYS A 95 -4.47 12.91 5.58
N PRO A 96 -3.40 12.64 6.38
CA PRO A 96 -3.52 11.97 7.68
C PRO A 96 -4.51 12.62 8.64
N ARG A 97 -4.43 13.95 8.79
CA ARG A 97 -5.31 14.70 9.71
C ARG A 97 -6.76 14.80 9.27
N LYS A 98 -7.01 14.68 7.96
CA LYS A 98 -8.38 14.62 7.43
C LYS A 98 -8.97 13.21 7.61
N TYR A 99 -8.16 12.19 7.38
CA TYR A 99 -8.58 10.78 7.48
C TYR A 99 -8.86 10.37 8.93
N ILE A 100 -7.96 10.73 9.86
CA ILE A 100 -8.15 10.53 11.30
C ILE A 100 -7.96 11.88 12.01
N LYS A 101 -9.06 12.60 12.28
CA LYS A 101 -9.04 13.83 13.07
C LYS A 101 -8.51 13.53 14.47
N GLY A 102 -7.45 14.23 14.90
CA GLY A 102 -6.81 14.01 16.19
C GLY A 102 -5.69 12.96 16.17
N THR A 103 -5.25 12.53 14.99
CA THR A 103 -4.00 11.77 14.89
C THR A 103 -2.82 12.58 15.44
N LYS A 104 -1.88 11.92 16.09
CA LYS A 104 -0.62 12.55 16.54
C LYS A 104 0.38 12.76 15.41
N MET A 105 0.23 12.07 14.29
CA MET A 105 1.11 12.17 13.15
C MET A 105 1.00 13.56 12.52
N THR A 106 2.09 14.32 12.53
CA THR A 106 2.12 15.69 12.05
C THR A 106 2.38 15.81 10.54
N PHE A 107 2.63 14.70 9.88
CA PHE A 107 2.91 14.64 8.44
C PHE A 107 1.76 15.21 7.61
N ALA A 108 2.08 16.12 6.68
CA ALA A 108 1.08 16.82 5.87
C ALA A 108 0.40 15.93 4.80
N GLY A 109 1.02 14.82 4.47
CA GLY A 109 0.54 13.87 3.46
C GLY A 109 1.33 13.89 2.15
N LEU A 110 1.13 12.85 1.37
CA LEU A 110 1.67 12.71 0.01
C LEU A 110 0.61 13.16 -1.00
N LYS A 111 0.94 14.19 -1.79
CA LYS A 111 0.00 14.77 -2.77
C LYS A 111 -0.01 14.05 -4.11
N LYS A 112 1.05 13.31 -4.45
CA LYS A 112 1.21 12.63 -5.73
C LYS A 112 0.85 11.15 -5.60
N PRO A 113 -0.18 10.64 -6.30
CA PRO A 113 -0.58 9.22 -6.25
C PRO A 113 0.58 8.27 -6.50
N VAL A 114 1.41 8.54 -7.48
CA VAL A 114 2.58 7.72 -7.81
C VAL A 114 3.58 7.58 -6.65
N GLN A 115 3.69 8.58 -5.78
CA GLN A 115 4.53 8.47 -4.57
C GLN A 115 3.91 7.50 -3.57
N ILE A 116 2.58 7.48 -3.45
CA ILE A 116 1.86 6.55 -2.58
C ILE A 116 2.01 5.12 -3.11
N GLU A 117 1.80 4.90 -4.40
CA GLU A 117 1.98 3.59 -5.04
C GLU A 117 3.38 3.03 -4.83
N ASN A 118 4.41 3.84 -5.09
CA ASN A 118 5.80 3.46 -4.88
C ASN A 118 6.08 3.16 -3.40
N LEU A 119 5.57 3.99 -2.48
CA LEU A 119 5.75 3.76 -1.05
C LEU A 119 5.06 2.48 -0.58
N MET A 120 3.86 2.17 -1.09
CA MET A 120 3.18 0.90 -0.78
C MET A 120 3.99 -0.30 -1.24
N ALA A 121 4.55 -0.26 -2.46
CA ALA A 121 5.42 -1.31 -2.97
C ALA A 121 6.63 -1.54 -2.06
N PHE A 122 7.30 -0.47 -1.64
CA PHE A 122 8.44 -0.56 -0.71
C PHE A 122 8.02 -1.10 0.67
N LEU A 123 6.96 -0.57 1.26
CA LEU A 123 6.53 -0.97 2.61
C LEU A 123 6.08 -2.44 2.64
N LYS A 124 5.43 -2.94 1.61
CA LYS A 124 5.03 -4.36 1.51
C LYS A 124 6.22 -5.32 1.62
N GLU A 125 7.37 -4.93 1.10
CA GLU A 125 8.59 -5.74 1.22
C GLU A 125 9.31 -5.50 2.54
N ALA A 126 9.44 -4.24 2.94
CA ALA A 126 10.27 -3.82 4.05
C ALA A 126 9.65 -4.02 5.45
N THR A 127 8.36 -4.31 5.53
CA THR A 127 7.62 -4.45 6.80
C THR A 127 7.11 -5.86 7.09
N LYS A 128 7.54 -6.85 6.28
CA LYS A 128 7.22 -8.28 6.48
C LYS A 128 7.77 -8.82 7.78
#